data_8fae36931405673cf6b51bf40b8bad13
#
_entry.id   8fae36931405673cf6b51bf40b8bad13
#
_cell.length_a   1.000
_cell.length_b   1.000
_cell.length_c   1.000
_cell.angle_alpha   90.00
_cell.angle_beta   90.00
_cell.angle_gamma   90.00
#
_symmetry.space_group_name_H-M   'P 1'
#
loop_
_entity.id
_entity.type
_entity.pdbx_description
1 polymer ?
#
loop_
_entity_poly.entity_id
_entity_poly.type
_entity_poly.pdbx_seq_one_letter_code
_entity_poly.pdbx_strand_id
1 'polypeptide(L)'
;MASSRVLVVEDDPSVRGLLQTILEDEALEVILAADGEEGLRLARTVDPDVVLLDVMMPGLGGPDVIQRLRRADGSLPFAVLVVTGAAEVIAPLRSELGPQAVLEKPFDIVTLAARVRSLAGGAAHGSAHEQT
;
A
#
# COMPACT_ATOMS: atom_id res chain seq x y z
N MET A 1 -7.30 -10.44 -18.80
CA MET A 1 -6.84 -9.18 -18.21
C MET A 1 -5.83 -9.47 -17.14
N ALA A 2 -4.85 -8.61 -17.03
CA ALA A 2 -3.84 -8.77 -16.00
C ALA A 2 -4.42 -8.48 -14.62
N SER A 3 -3.98 -9.22 -13.62
CA SER A 3 -4.36 -8.97 -12.25
C SER A 3 -3.72 -7.66 -11.77
N SER A 4 -4.39 -6.97 -10.88
CA SER A 4 -3.80 -5.83 -10.19
C SER A 4 -2.65 -6.30 -9.31
N ARG A 5 -1.60 -5.49 -9.22
CA ARG A 5 -0.40 -5.79 -8.45
C ARG A 5 -0.42 -5.03 -7.14
N VAL A 6 -0.17 -5.74 -6.07
CA VAL A 6 -0.06 -5.16 -4.73
C VAL A 6 1.34 -5.43 -4.20
N LEU A 7 2.05 -4.37 -3.86
CA LEU A 7 3.34 -4.50 -3.18
C LEU A 7 3.08 -4.37 -1.69
N VAL A 8 3.44 -5.40 -0.94
CA VAL A 8 3.28 -5.44 0.51
C VAL A 8 4.64 -5.18 1.16
N VAL A 9 4.76 -4.10 1.91
CA VAL A 9 5.99 -3.73 2.60
C VAL A 9 5.75 -3.92 4.09
N GLU A 10 6.30 -5.00 4.63
CA GLU A 10 6.06 -5.43 6.00
C GLU A 10 7.27 -6.20 6.51
N ASP A 11 7.84 -5.78 7.65
CA ASP A 11 9.05 -6.39 8.18
C ASP A 11 8.79 -7.68 8.97
N ASP A 12 7.60 -7.87 9.52
CA ASP A 12 7.27 -9.09 10.27
C ASP A 12 6.90 -10.21 9.29
N PRO A 13 7.68 -11.31 9.24
CA PRO A 13 7.43 -12.37 8.26
C PRO A 13 6.07 -13.06 8.45
N SER A 14 5.56 -13.15 9.69
CA SER A 14 4.26 -13.76 9.94
C SER A 14 3.14 -12.89 9.40
N VAL A 15 3.21 -11.60 9.63
CA VAL A 15 2.22 -10.64 9.12
C VAL A 15 2.32 -10.57 7.61
N ARG A 16 3.52 -10.53 7.08
CA ARG A 16 3.76 -10.49 5.64
C ARG A 16 3.13 -11.70 4.93
N GLY A 17 3.34 -12.90 5.49
CA GLY A 17 2.76 -14.13 4.94
C GLY A 17 1.24 -14.16 5.03
N LEU A 18 0.68 -13.63 6.12
CA LEU A 18 -0.76 -13.53 6.28
C LEU A 18 -1.36 -12.59 5.23
N LEU A 19 -0.76 -11.43 5.06
CA LEU A 19 -1.23 -10.47 4.06
C LEU A 19 -1.15 -11.05 2.65
N GLN A 20 -0.08 -11.78 2.35
CA GLN A 20 0.05 -12.45 1.07
C GLN A 20 -1.13 -13.40 0.81
N THR A 21 -1.44 -14.25 1.79
CA THR A 21 -2.54 -15.21 1.66
C THR A 21 -3.86 -14.51 1.45
N ILE A 22 -4.15 -13.49 2.26
CA ILE A 22 -5.40 -12.74 2.15
C ILE A 22 -5.55 -12.13 0.76
N LEU A 23 -4.51 -11.50 0.26
CA LEU A 23 -4.60 -10.76 -0.99
C LEU A 23 -4.57 -11.67 -2.20
N GLU A 24 -3.84 -12.78 -2.15
CA GLU A 24 -3.87 -13.76 -3.23
C GLU A 24 -5.23 -14.42 -3.37
N ASP A 25 -5.95 -14.60 -2.25
CA ASP A 25 -7.32 -15.10 -2.27
C ASP A 25 -8.27 -14.14 -3.00
N GLU A 26 -7.88 -12.88 -3.16
CA GLU A 26 -8.68 -11.89 -3.89
C GLU A 26 -8.26 -11.78 -5.36
N ALA A 27 -7.51 -12.74 -5.86
CA ALA A 27 -7.01 -12.78 -7.25
C ALA A 27 -6.09 -11.59 -7.57
N LEU A 28 -5.35 -11.12 -6.58
CA LEU A 28 -4.36 -10.07 -6.75
C LEU A 28 -2.98 -10.68 -6.89
N GLU A 29 -2.15 -10.07 -7.71
CA GLU A 29 -0.73 -10.45 -7.78
C GLU A 29 0.00 -9.74 -6.64
N VAL A 30 0.65 -10.52 -5.77
CA VAL A 30 1.27 -9.97 -4.56
C VAL A 30 2.79 -10.04 -4.67
N ILE A 31 3.45 -8.91 -4.45
CA ILE A 31 4.90 -8.82 -4.38
C ILE A 31 5.23 -8.41 -2.95
N LEU A 32 6.22 -9.05 -2.35
CA LEU A 32 6.57 -8.85 -0.95
C LEU A 32 7.89 -8.12 -0.81
N ALA A 33 7.94 -7.18 0.13
CA ALA A 33 9.17 -6.52 0.55
C ALA A 33 9.28 -6.62 2.06
N ALA A 34 10.48 -6.90 2.55
CA ALA A 34 10.72 -7.14 3.97
C ALA A 34 11.07 -5.86 4.73
N ASP A 35 11.37 -4.78 4.04
CA ASP A 35 11.71 -3.51 4.67
C ASP A 35 11.46 -2.35 3.70
N GLY A 36 11.65 -1.13 4.20
CA GLY A 36 11.37 0.08 3.42
C GLY A 36 12.27 0.24 2.21
N GLU A 37 13.53 -0.15 2.31
CA GLU A 37 14.46 -0.01 1.19
C GLU A 37 14.13 -0.97 0.07
N GLU A 38 13.83 -2.22 0.39
CA GLU A 38 13.37 -3.18 -0.59
C GLU A 38 12.04 -2.73 -1.21
N GLY A 39 11.13 -2.22 -0.37
CA GLY A 39 9.86 -1.69 -0.84
C GLY A 39 10.04 -0.57 -1.85
N LEU A 40 10.95 0.34 -1.55
CA LEU A 40 11.25 1.46 -2.44
C LEU A 40 11.80 0.97 -3.79
N ARG A 41 12.74 0.02 -3.75
CA ARG A 41 13.32 -0.56 -4.96
C ARG A 41 12.27 -1.27 -5.80
N LEU A 42 11.46 -2.11 -5.15
CA LEU A 42 10.44 -2.88 -5.86
C LEU A 42 9.31 -2.01 -6.40
N ALA A 43 8.91 -0.97 -5.68
CA ALA A 43 7.87 -0.05 -6.17
C ALA A 43 8.28 0.60 -7.48
N ARG A 44 9.57 0.82 -7.68
CA ARG A 44 10.09 1.43 -8.91
C ARG A 44 10.25 0.46 -10.05
N THR A 45 10.31 -0.85 -9.75
CA THR A 45 10.58 -1.86 -10.79
C THR A 45 9.37 -2.69 -11.17
N VAL A 46 8.44 -2.93 -10.24
CA VAL A 46 7.30 -3.82 -10.52
C VAL A 46 6.04 -3.06 -10.93
N ASP A 47 6.05 -1.74 -10.83
CA ASP A 47 4.92 -0.89 -11.22
C ASP A 47 3.62 -1.35 -10.55
N PRO A 48 3.54 -1.28 -9.22
CA PRO A 48 2.34 -1.77 -8.51
C PRO A 48 1.15 -0.83 -8.71
N ASP A 49 -0.05 -1.39 -8.57
CA ASP A 49 -1.27 -0.60 -8.53
C ASP A 49 -1.52 -0.06 -7.13
N VAL A 50 -1.17 -0.84 -6.11
CA VAL A 50 -1.31 -0.46 -4.71
C VAL A 50 -0.04 -0.85 -3.95
N VAL A 51 0.41 0.03 -3.07
CA VAL A 51 1.46 -0.29 -2.09
C VAL A 51 0.81 -0.34 -0.72
N LEU A 52 0.85 -1.50 -0.08
CA LEU A 52 0.39 -1.68 1.30
C LEU A 52 1.63 -1.54 2.19
N LEU A 53 1.60 -0.61 3.13
CA LEU A 53 2.78 -0.17 3.83
C LEU A 53 2.54 -0.08 5.33
N ASP A 54 3.36 -0.78 6.12
CA ASP A 54 3.38 -0.59 7.56
C ASP A 54 4.28 0.60 7.88
N VAL A 55 3.77 1.52 8.70
CA VAL A 55 4.52 2.71 9.09
C VAL A 55 5.64 2.39 10.07
N MET A 56 5.41 1.40 10.92
CA MET A 56 6.30 1.13 12.06
C MET A 56 7.31 0.04 11.69
N MET A 57 8.28 0.40 10.86
CA MET A 57 9.36 -0.51 10.48
C MET A 57 10.70 0.10 10.88
N PRO A 58 11.68 -0.74 11.28
CA PRO A 58 13.02 -0.24 11.55
C PRO A 58 13.69 0.25 10.26
N GLY A 59 14.63 1.17 10.42
CA GLY A 59 15.35 1.73 9.28
C GLY A 59 14.49 2.75 8.56
N LEU A 60 14.33 2.57 7.24
CA LEU A 60 13.53 3.47 6.43
C LEU A 60 12.04 3.21 6.69
N GLY A 61 11.41 4.10 7.42
CA GLY A 61 10.01 3.97 7.82
C GLY A 61 9.04 4.33 6.72
N GLY A 62 7.76 4.05 6.98
CA GLY A 62 6.70 4.25 6.00
C GLY A 62 6.60 5.66 5.44
N PRO A 63 6.60 6.72 6.28
CA PRO A 63 6.52 8.08 5.74
C PRO A 63 7.68 8.43 4.83
N ASP A 64 8.88 7.93 5.12
CA ASP A 64 10.05 8.18 4.28
C ASP A 64 9.93 7.47 2.94
N VAL A 65 9.40 6.24 2.93
CA VAL A 65 9.18 5.50 1.69
C VAL A 65 8.19 6.25 0.81
N ILE A 66 7.09 6.70 1.37
CA ILE A 66 6.08 7.46 0.63
C ILE A 66 6.70 8.70 0.02
N GLN A 67 7.47 9.45 0.81
CA GLN A 67 8.04 10.70 0.35
C GLN A 67 9.02 10.48 -0.80
N ARG A 68 9.82 9.41 -0.74
CA ARG A 68 10.80 9.10 -1.77
C ARG A 68 10.16 8.58 -3.05
N LEU A 69 8.91 8.11 -2.99
CA LEU A 69 8.20 7.62 -4.16
C LEU A 69 7.39 8.69 -4.87
N ARG A 70 7.26 9.88 -4.28
CA ARG A 70 6.51 10.96 -4.90
C ARG A 70 7.19 11.45 -6.17
N ARG A 71 6.37 11.80 -7.15
CA ARG A 71 6.84 12.47 -8.36
C ARG A 71 7.21 13.91 -8.02
N ALA A 72 7.84 14.58 -8.98
CA ALA A 72 8.25 15.98 -8.81
C ALA A 72 7.08 16.90 -8.46
N ASP A 73 5.88 16.59 -8.94
CA ASP A 73 4.69 17.39 -8.64
C ASP A 73 4.02 17.01 -7.31
N GLY A 74 4.62 16.09 -6.56
CA GLY A 74 4.09 15.64 -5.26
C GLY A 74 3.11 14.50 -5.32
N SER A 75 2.67 14.08 -6.51
CA SER A 75 1.74 12.96 -6.66
C SER A 75 2.45 11.63 -6.49
N LEU A 76 1.66 10.58 -6.25
CA LEU A 76 2.17 9.20 -6.20
C LEU A 76 1.74 8.46 -7.45
N PRO A 77 2.61 7.61 -8.02
CA PRO A 77 2.30 6.87 -9.24
C PRO A 77 1.35 5.68 -9.02
N PHE A 78 0.97 5.42 -7.78
CA PHE A 78 0.11 4.30 -7.39
C PHE A 78 -0.67 4.68 -6.16
N ALA A 79 -1.69 3.88 -5.82
CA ALA A 79 -2.41 4.06 -4.57
C ALA A 79 -1.58 3.52 -3.40
N VAL A 80 -1.77 4.09 -2.22
CA VAL A 80 -1.08 3.65 -1.00
C VAL A 80 -2.13 3.32 0.05
N LEU A 81 -1.95 2.18 0.70
CA LEU A 81 -2.71 1.84 1.90
C LEU A 81 -1.72 1.68 3.05
N VAL A 82 -1.79 2.61 3.99
CA VAL A 82 -0.96 2.56 5.19
C VAL A 82 -1.73 1.79 6.26
N VAL A 83 -1.07 0.80 6.85
CA VAL A 83 -1.65 0.01 7.95
C VAL A 83 -0.81 0.28 9.18
N THR A 84 -1.41 0.75 10.26
CA THR A 84 -0.66 1.17 11.43
C THR A 84 -1.46 1.03 12.71
N GLY A 85 -0.76 0.68 13.81
CA GLY A 85 -1.32 0.75 15.17
C GLY A 85 -0.91 2.01 15.92
N ALA A 86 -0.15 2.89 15.27
CA ALA A 86 0.36 4.11 15.92
C ALA A 86 -0.68 5.23 15.79
N ALA A 87 -1.48 5.41 16.84
CA ALA A 87 -2.60 6.35 16.81
C ALA A 87 -2.19 7.76 16.46
N GLU A 88 -0.98 8.15 16.84
CA GLU A 88 -0.50 9.52 16.64
C GLU A 88 -0.26 9.88 15.18
N VAL A 89 -0.09 8.89 14.29
CA VAL A 89 0.16 9.17 12.87
C VAL A 89 -1.10 9.04 12.01
N ILE A 90 -2.19 8.52 12.56
CA ILE A 90 -3.38 8.20 11.76
C ILE A 90 -4.02 9.46 11.19
N ALA A 91 -4.33 10.43 12.04
CA ALA A 91 -4.99 11.65 11.58
C ALA A 91 -4.10 12.45 10.60
N PRO A 92 -2.80 12.65 10.86
CA PRO A 92 -1.96 13.32 9.86
C PRO A 92 -1.90 12.58 8.52
N LEU A 93 -1.81 11.25 8.55
CA LEU A 93 -1.76 10.48 7.30
C LEU A 93 -3.08 10.51 6.55
N ARG A 94 -4.20 10.46 7.26
CA ARG A 94 -5.50 10.59 6.61
C ARG A 94 -5.67 11.96 5.96
N SER A 95 -5.15 13.00 6.60
CA SER A 95 -5.18 14.33 6.04
C SER A 95 -4.33 14.43 4.77
N GLU A 96 -3.18 13.79 4.78
CA GLU A 96 -2.24 13.86 3.66
C GLU A 96 -2.65 12.97 2.49
N LEU A 97 -3.07 11.74 2.78
CA LEU A 97 -3.28 10.70 1.76
C LEU A 97 -4.75 10.41 1.47
N GLY A 98 -5.66 10.92 2.29
CA GLY A 98 -7.07 10.64 2.19
C GLY A 98 -7.51 9.56 3.19
N PRO A 99 -8.79 9.58 3.59
CA PRO A 99 -9.28 8.67 4.63
C PRO A 99 -9.25 7.19 4.23
N GLN A 100 -9.32 6.90 2.92
CA GLN A 100 -9.29 5.52 2.45
C GLN A 100 -7.89 4.94 2.39
N ALA A 101 -6.87 5.76 2.55
CA ALA A 101 -5.48 5.34 2.45
C ALA A 101 -4.86 4.89 3.77
N VAL A 102 -5.62 4.94 4.87
CA VAL A 102 -5.09 4.57 6.20
C VAL A 102 -6.05 3.61 6.87
N LEU A 103 -5.52 2.48 7.32
CA LEU A 103 -6.28 1.46 8.04
C LEU A 103 -5.61 1.21 9.39
N GLU A 104 -6.36 1.35 10.46
CA GLU A 104 -5.84 1.20 11.81
C GLU A 104 -5.81 -0.26 12.25
N LYS A 105 -4.71 -0.67 12.88
CA LYS A 105 -4.61 -2.00 13.51
C LYS A 105 -5.29 -2.00 14.88
N PRO A 106 -5.95 -3.07 15.28
CA PRO A 106 -6.14 -4.30 14.54
C PRO A 106 -7.19 -4.12 13.45
N PHE A 107 -6.97 -4.73 12.32
CA PHE A 107 -7.92 -4.65 11.22
C PHE A 107 -8.58 -6.01 10.99
N ASP A 108 -9.73 -5.97 10.34
CA ASP A 108 -10.42 -7.18 9.96
C ASP A 108 -10.06 -7.52 8.52
N ILE A 109 -9.95 -8.82 8.23
CA ILE A 109 -9.49 -9.34 6.94
C ILE A 109 -10.38 -8.85 5.80
N VAL A 110 -11.69 -8.86 6.02
CA VAL A 110 -12.66 -8.46 4.98
C VAL A 110 -12.49 -6.99 4.65
N THR A 111 -12.30 -6.15 5.66
CA THR A 111 -12.09 -4.72 5.48
C THR A 111 -10.80 -4.44 4.73
N LEU A 112 -9.71 -5.12 5.10
CA LEU A 112 -8.43 -4.95 4.43
C LEU A 112 -8.54 -5.32 2.94
N ALA A 113 -9.09 -6.50 2.66
CA ALA A 113 -9.21 -6.99 1.28
C ALA A 113 -10.08 -6.05 0.44
N ALA A 114 -11.20 -5.60 1.00
CA ALA A 114 -12.10 -4.68 0.30
C ALA A 114 -11.42 -3.35 0.01
N ARG A 115 -10.64 -2.85 0.97
CA ARG A 115 -9.93 -1.58 0.81
C ARG A 115 -8.88 -1.67 -0.29
N VAL A 116 -8.10 -2.77 -0.30
CA VAL A 116 -7.07 -2.96 -1.32
C VAL A 116 -7.71 -3.07 -2.71
N ARG A 117 -8.80 -3.83 -2.84
CA ARG A 117 -9.48 -3.96 -4.12
C ARG A 117 -10.03 -2.62 -4.60
N SER A 118 -10.59 -1.84 -3.70
CA SER A 118 -11.11 -0.51 -4.04
C SER A 118 -10.00 0.41 -4.53
N LEU A 119 -8.87 0.41 -3.85
CA LEU A 119 -7.73 1.25 -4.23
C LEU A 119 -7.11 0.78 -5.55
N ALA A 120 -7.02 -0.53 -5.75
CA ALA A 120 -6.47 -1.08 -6.99
C ALA A 120 -7.36 -0.72 -8.18
N GLY A 121 -8.66 -0.82 -8.03
CA GLY A 121 -9.60 -0.44 -9.07
C GLY A 121 -9.55 1.03 -9.36
N GLY A 122 -9.48 1.86 -8.32
CA GLY A 122 -9.35 3.30 -8.46
C GLY A 122 -8.06 3.70 -9.13
N ALA A 123 -6.95 3.06 -8.76
CA ALA A 123 -5.66 3.34 -9.38
C ALA A 123 -5.67 3.00 -10.86
N ALA A 124 -6.22 1.84 -11.22
CA ALA A 124 -6.31 1.43 -12.61
C ALA A 124 -7.19 2.39 -13.42
N HIS A 125 -8.30 2.81 -12.85
CA HIS A 125 -9.19 3.75 -13.53
C HIS A 125 -8.61 5.15 -13.57
N GLY A 126 -7.93 5.55 -12.51
CA GLY A 126 -7.32 6.86 -12.43
C GLY A 126 -6.30 7.11 -13.53
N SER A 127 -5.67 6.08 -14.02
CA SER A 127 -4.71 6.22 -15.09
C SER A 127 -5.40 6.32 -16.44
N ALA A 128 -6.58 5.79 -16.56
CA ALA A 128 -7.27 5.73 -17.83
C ALA A 128 -8.33 6.77 -17.95
N HIS A 129 -8.97 6.90 -17.07
CA HIS A 129 -10.15 7.43 -17.15
C HIS A 129 -10.52 8.68 -17.00
N GLU A 130 -10.60 8.15 -16.97
CA GLU A 130 -10.76 8.89 -16.82
C GLU A 130 -11.44 9.40 -17.13
N GLN A 131 -11.90 8.91 -17.23
CA GLN A 131 -12.25 9.05 -17.35
C GLN A 131 -12.84 9.26 -17.45
N THR A 132 -13.20 9.08 -17.65
CA THR A 132 -13.55 9.08 -17.69
C THR A 132 -13.79 9.21 -17.72
#